data_8bc54281baf376f3f1dcf641ac8c276b
#
_entry.id   8bc54281baf376f3f1dcf641ac8c276b
#
_cell.length_a   1.000
_cell.length_b   1.000
_cell.length_c   1.000
_cell.angle_alpha   90.00
_cell.angle_beta   90.00
_cell.angle_gamma   90.00
#
_symmetry.space_group_name_H-M   'P 1'
#
loop_
_entity.id
_entity.type
_entity.pdbx_description
1 polymer ?
#
loop_
_entity_poly.entity_id
_entity_poly.type
_entity_poly.pdbx_seq_one_letter_code
_entity_poly.pdbx_strand_id
1 'polypeptide(L)'
;MRILVATDAWFPQVNGVVRTYERLAQELPKLGADISFLTPAPFYTLPCPTYPEIRLSLVSPSMVARHIEEARPDFIHIATEGPIGLMARGYCRKIKRPFTTSYHTRFPEYVSARLPIPESWCYAFQRQFHNSGAGLFVATQSVEDDLKEKGFARMMRWSRGVDLELYRPRDVRLFGDEPVFLYVGRISVEKNIKAFLDLELPGRKVVVGGGPQLNDLKRQYPDVLFTGPKEGEALAEAYASADVFVFPSLTDTFGLVLLEALACGVPVAAYPVSGPKDVLTDPACGVVGPDLQAAALQALDLDREAAREHALLYSWENSAQQFVDNVLSAHNLGLPERRRLLPRLRGRRSARKAKKKKAAQVGGTRAASFSCVSLGDALGDLASTRRWLGA
;
A
#
# COMPACT_ATOMS: atom_id res chain seq x y z
N MET A 1 1.40 4.53 27.68
CA MET A 1 2.15 4.90 26.45
C MET A 1 1.16 5.40 25.42
N ARG A 2 1.39 6.62 24.85
CA ARG A 2 0.46 7.21 23.86
C ARG A 2 1.09 7.20 22.48
N ILE A 3 0.42 6.55 21.54
CA ILE A 3 0.86 6.45 20.14
C ILE A 3 -0.10 7.24 19.26
N LEU A 4 0.40 8.16 18.45
CA LEU A 4 -0.37 8.82 17.40
C LEU A 4 -0.08 8.16 16.06
N VAL A 5 -1.12 7.71 15.39
CA VAL A 5 -1.05 7.20 14.00
C VAL A 5 -1.57 8.26 13.04
N ALA A 6 -0.71 8.78 12.18
CA ALA A 6 -1.07 9.70 11.11
C ALA A 6 -1.35 8.91 9.81
N THR A 7 -2.57 9.02 9.29
CA THR A 7 -3.02 8.24 8.13
C THR A 7 -3.95 9.04 7.21
N ASP A 8 -3.78 8.87 5.90
CA ASP A 8 -4.70 9.37 4.88
C ASP A 8 -5.76 8.31 4.49
N ALA A 9 -5.55 7.04 4.89
CA ALA A 9 -6.49 5.95 4.70
C ALA A 9 -7.35 5.80 5.97
N TRP A 10 -8.62 6.19 5.90
CA TRP A 10 -9.59 6.10 6.99
C TRP A 10 -11.01 6.01 6.45
N PHE A 11 -11.97 5.75 7.34
CA PHE A 11 -13.38 5.72 6.95
C PHE A 11 -13.79 6.95 6.11
N PRO A 12 -14.69 6.78 5.12
CA PRO A 12 -15.48 5.59 4.77
C PRO A 12 -14.77 4.56 3.88
N GLN A 13 -13.45 4.64 3.68
CA GLN A 13 -12.70 3.64 2.91
C GLN A 13 -12.71 2.30 3.64
N VAL A 14 -13.02 1.23 2.90
CA VAL A 14 -12.90 -0.16 3.38
C VAL A 14 -11.72 -0.82 2.67
N ASN A 15 -10.60 -0.94 3.37
CA ASN A 15 -9.39 -1.56 2.86
C ASN A 15 -8.55 -2.16 3.99
N GLY A 16 -7.52 -2.94 3.64
CA GLY A 16 -6.67 -3.63 4.62
C GLY A 16 -5.90 -2.69 5.56
N VAL A 17 -5.62 -1.44 5.15
CA VAL A 17 -4.93 -0.46 6.01
C VAL A 17 -5.86 -0.01 7.13
N VAL A 18 -7.08 0.42 6.78
CA VAL A 18 -8.10 0.84 7.76
C VAL A 18 -8.39 -0.28 8.75
N ARG A 19 -8.67 -1.50 8.27
CA ARG A 19 -8.93 -2.67 9.12
C ARG A 19 -7.77 -2.98 10.07
N THR A 20 -6.53 -2.85 9.60
CA THR A 20 -5.35 -3.08 10.43
C THR A 20 -5.28 -2.10 11.61
N TYR A 21 -5.48 -0.81 11.37
CA TYR A 21 -5.41 0.19 12.43
C TYR A 21 -6.65 0.20 13.33
N GLU A 22 -7.81 -0.18 12.82
CA GLU A 22 -9.02 -0.42 13.62
C GLU A 22 -8.79 -1.57 14.63
N ARG A 23 -8.21 -2.68 14.17
CA ARG A 23 -7.85 -3.80 15.07
C ARG A 23 -6.78 -3.42 16.08
N LEU A 24 -5.75 -2.67 15.67
CA LEU A 24 -4.77 -2.13 16.62
C LEU A 24 -5.42 -1.26 17.69
N ALA A 25 -6.44 -0.47 17.34
CA ALA A 25 -7.16 0.35 18.31
C ALA A 25 -7.87 -0.49 19.39
N GLN A 26 -8.24 -1.72 19.07
CA GLN A 26 -8.88 -2.66 20.00
C GLN A 26 -7.84 -3.42 20.84
N GLU A 27 -6.68 -3.75 20.27
CA GLU A 27 -5.67 -4.60 20.93
C GLU A 27 -4.67 -3.79 21.79
N LEU A 28 -4.24 -2.61 21.32
CA LEU A 28 -3.22 -1.82 22.02
C LEU A 28 -3.57 -1.43 23.46
N PRO A 29 -4.83 -1.09 23.79
CA PRO A 29 -5.22 -0.83 25.19
C PRO A 29 -4.98 -2.02 26.13
N LYS A 30 -5.14 -3.25 25.64
CA LYS A 30 -4.84 -4.47 26.41
C LYS A 30 -3.36 -4.59 26.78
N LEU A 31 -2.48 -3.96 25.98
CA LEU A 31 -1.03 -3.89 26.19
C LEU A 31 -0.57 -2.62 26.93
N GLY A 32 -1.52 -1.82 27.48
CA GLY A 32 -1.23 -0.57 28.18
C GLY A 32 -0.78 0.57 27.28
N ALA A 33 -1.15 0.52 25.99
CA ALA A 33 -0.86 1.57 25.02
C ALA A 33 -2.14 2.26 24.54
N ASP A 34 -2.24 3.58 24.72
CA ASP A 34 -3.31 4.39 24.16
C ASP A 34 -2.96 4.76 22.70
N ILE A 35 -3.89 4.56 21.80
CA ILE A 35 -3.74 4.94 20.41
C ILE A 35 -4.69 6.06 20.02
N SER A 36 -4.21 7.03 19.29
CA SER A 36 -5.00 8.10 18.70
C SER A 36 -4.70 8.23 17.21
N PHE A 37 -5.64 8.78 16.45
CA PHE A 37 -5.53 8.85 15.00
C PHE A 37 -5.63 10.29 14.51
N LEU A 38 -4.70 10.66 13.65
CA LEU A 38 -4.79 11.86 12.81
C LEU A 38 -5.21 11.41 11.41
N THR A 39 -6.47 11.65 11.08
CA THR A 39 -7.17 11.13 9.89
C THR A 39 -7.68 12.27 9.00
N PRO A 40 -8.22 11.98 7.80
CA PRO A 40 -8.87 12.97 6.96
C PRO A 40 -10.12 13.63 7.55
N ALA A 41 -10.77 13.01 8.54
CA ALA A 41 -12.10 13.43 9.05
C ALA A 41 -12.20 14.92 9.46
N PRO A 42 -11.21 15.54 10.15
CA PRO A 42 -11.30 16.95 10.55
C PRO A 42 -10.94 17.94 9.44
N PHE A 43 -10.63 17.48 8.21
CA PHE A 43 -10.12 18.32 7.14
C PHE A 43 -11.04 18.33 5.92
N TYR A 44 -11.00 19.42 5.14
CA TYR A 44 -11.55 19.40 3.80
C TYR A 44 -10.76 18.44 2.91
N THR A 45 -11.47 17.67 2.10
CA THR A 45 -10.86 16.65 1.24
C THR A 45 -11.33 16.76 -0.20
N LEU A 46 -10.46 16.39 -1.14
CA LEU A 46 -10.77 16.21 -2.55
C LEU A 46 -10.67 14.75 -2.95
N PRO A 47 -11.49 14.27 -3.88
CA PRO A 47 -11.33 12.91 -4.40
C PRO A 47 -10.01 12.78 -5.18
N CYS A 48 -9.32 11.65 -4.99
CA CYS A 48 -8.15 11.33 -5.82
C CYS A 48 -8.63 11.09 -7.27
N PRO A 49 -8.01 11.71 -8.29
CA PRO A 49 -8.49 11.62 -9.69
C PRO A 49 -8.65 10.20 -10.22
N THR A 50 -7.79 9.26 -9.81
CA THR A 50 -7.81 7.86 -10.26
C THR A 50 -8.55 6.91 -9.32
N TYR A 51 -8.84 7.37 -8.08
CA TYR A 51 -9.52 6.63 -7.02
C TYR A 51 -10.41 7.58 -6.22
N PRO A 52 -11.61 7.91 -6.70
CA PRO A 52 -12.49 8.90 -6.06
C PRO A 52 -12.86 8.57 -4.61
N GLU A 53 -12.83 7.29 -4.24
CA GLU A 53 -13.03 6.81 -2.87
C GLU A 53 -11.87 7.18 -1.94
N ILE A 54 -10.66 7.41 -2.47
CA ILE A 54 -9.53 7.91 -1.70
C ILE A 54 -9.66 9.43 -1.62
N ARG A 55 -9.77 9.94 -0.39
CA ARG A 55 -9.94 11.36 -0.12
C ARG A 55 -8.59 11.97 0.26
N LEU A 56 -8.11 12.91 -0.56
CA LEU A 56 -6.88 13.66 -0.33
C LEU A 56 -7.19 14.87 0.55
N SER A 57 -6.60 14.95 1.72
CA SER A 57 -6.82 16.02 2.69
C SER A 57 -6.12 17.31 2.28
N LEU A 58 -6.84 18.43 2.36
CA LEU A 58 -6.28 19.77 2.18
C LEU A 58 -5.71 20.24 3.53
N VAL A 59 -4.46 19.88 3.79
CA VAL A 59 -3.79 20.18 5.06
C VAL A 59 -2.55 21.04 4.88
N SER A 60 -2.34 21.95 5.85
CA SER A 60 -1.10 22.71 5.98
C SER A 60 -0.19 22.11 7.07
N PRO A 61 1.12 22.40 7.03
CA PRO A 61 2.03 21.97 8.08
C PRO A 61 1.62 22.42 9.50
N SER A 62 1.05 23.62 9.64
CA SER A 62 0.60 24.15 10.94
C SER A 62 -0.65 23.45 11.46
N MET A 63 -1.57 23.05 10.59
CA MET A 63 -2.77 22.29 10.99
C MET A 63 -2.36 20.92 11.56
N VAL A 64 -1.52 20.18 10.85
CA VAL A 64 -1.04 18.87 11.29
C VAL A 64 -0.18 19.00 12.55
N ALA A 65 0.70 19.98 12.63
CA ALA A 65 1.51 20.24 13.84
C ALA A 65 0.63 20.46 15.07
N ARG A 66 -0.40 21.30 14.97
CA ARG A 66 -1.35 21.56 16.07
C ARG A 66 -2.02 20.28 16.56
N HIS A 67 -2.54 19.45 15.68
CA HIS A 67 -3.18 18.18 16.07
C HIS A 67 -2.20 17.23 16.78
N ILE A 68 -0.94 17.16 16.30
CA ILE A 68 0.09 16.34 16.94
C ILE A 68 0.43 16.90 18.35
N GLU A 69 0.53 18.23 18.50
CA GLU A 69 0.83 18.88 19.78
C GLU A 69 -0.32 18.75 20.79
N GLU A 70 -1.56 18.85 20.34
CA GLU A 70 -2.78 18.66 21.15
C GLU A 70 -2.89 17.21 21.66
N ALA A 71 -2.58 16.21 20.80
CA ALA A 71 -2.61 14.80 21.17
C ALA A 71 -1.50 14.41 22.16
N ARG A 72 -0.42 15.20 22.29
CA ARG A 72 0.74 14.95 23.17
C ARG A 72 1.21 13.48 23.12
N PRO A 73 1.47 12.91 21.97
CA PRO A 73 1.85 11.50 21.86
C PRO A 73 3.25 11.27 22.42
N ASP A 74 3.52 10.08 22.94
CA ASP A 74 4.88 9.66 23.27
C ASP A 74 5.59 9.18 21.99
N PHE A 75 4.85 8.55 21.08
CA PHE A 75 5.35 8.01 19.81
C PHE A 75 4.47 8.44 18.63
N ILE A 76 5.10 8.59 17.46
CA ILE A 76 4.41 8.94 16.22
C ILE A 76 4.69 7.87 15.18
N HIS A 77 3.62 7.30 14.63
CA HIS A 77 3.65 6.39 13.50
C HIS A 77 2.94 7.02 12.29
N ILE A 78 3.54 6.97 11.12
CA ILE A 78 2.97 7.51 9.88
C ILE A 78 2.62 6.33 8.98
N ALA A 79 1.33 6.08 8.85
CA ALA A 79 0.80 4.91 8.16
C ALA A 79 0.81 5.02 6.65
N THR A 80 0.71 6.24 6.11
CA THR A 80 0.56 6.48 4.67
C THR A 80 1.39 7.66 4.20
N GLU A 81 1.70 7.71 2.89
CA GLU A 81 2.54 8.73 2.25
C GLU A 81 1.73 9.90 1.67
N GLY A 82 0.44 9.97 1.99
CA GLY A 82 -0.45 11.03 1.53
C GLY A 82 -0.20 12.40 2.19
N PRO A 83 -1.09 13.39 1.95
CA PRO A 83 -0.90 14.75 2.45
C PRO A 83 -0.69 14.84 3.96
N ILE A 84 -1.46 14.09 4.77
CA ILE A 84 -1.31 14.06 6.24
C ILE A 84 0.04 13.47 6.61
N GLY A 85 0.40 12.32 6.01
CA GLY A 85 1.68 11.67 6.27
C GLY A 85 2.87 12.53 5.90
N LEU A 86 2.83 13.25 4.78
CA LEU A 86 3.88 14.19 4.35
C LEU A 86 4.07 15.34 5.34
N MET A 87 2.97 15.93 5.82
CA MET A 87 3.02 17.03 6.79
C MET A 87 3.50 16.54 8.15
N ALA A 88 3.01 15.39 8.64
CA ALA A 88 3.46 14.77 9.89
C ALA A 88 4.97 14.46 9.85
N ARG A 89 5.45 13.86 8.74
CA ARG A 89 6.89 13.63 8.50
C ARG A 89 7.68 14.94 8.52
N GLY A 90 7.18 15.98 7.85
CA GLY A 90 7.79 17.30 7.81
C GLY A 90 7.93 17.90 9.21
N TYR A 91 6.88 17.82 10.01
CA TYR A 91 6.86 18.25 11.42
C TYR A 91 7.89 17.49 12.26
N CYS A 92 7.85 16.17 12.28
CA CYS A 92 8.77 15.33 13.06
C CYS A 92 10.24 15.63 12.71
N ARG A 93 10.55 15.79 11.41
CA ARG A 93 11.91 16.15 10.97
C ARG A 93 12.35 17.55 11.41
N LYS A 94 11.42 18.52 11.40
CA LYS A 94 11.71 19.91 11.85
C LYS A 94 12.09 19.93 13.32
N ILE A 95 11.36 19.23 14.18
CA ILE A 95 11.62 19.18 15.63
C ILE A 95 12.57 18.05 16.04
N LYS A 96 13.11 17.28 15.08
CA LYS A 96 14.02 16.14 15.29
C LYS A 96 13.42 15.02 16.14
N ARG A 97 12.10 14.83 16.08
CA ARG A 97 11.39 13.78 16.80
C ARG A 97 11.43 12.46 16.01
N PRO A 98 11.82 11.32 16.63
CA PRO A 98 11.73 10.02 16.01
C PRO A 98 10.29 9.69 15.60
N PHE A 99 10.13 9.02 14.47
CA PHE A 99 8.85 8.50 13.97
C PHE A 99 9.09 7.23 13.18
N THR A 100 8.09 6.37 13.16
CA THR A 100 8.06 5.17 12.33
C THR A 100 7.12 5.33 11.14
N THR A 101 7.27 4.49 10.14
CA THR A 101 6.40 4.46 8.95
C THR A 101 6.03 3.03 8.61
N SER A 102 4.98 2.82 7.82
CA SER A 102 4.60 1.51 7.26
C SER A 102 4.56 1.53 5.75
N TYR A 103 4.96 0.42 5.13
CA TYR A 103 4.77 0.14 3.72
C TYR A 103 3.59 -0.82 3.55
N HIS A 104 2.44 -0.28 3.16
CA HIS A 104 1.21 -1.05 3.06
C HIS A 104 0.87 -1.48 1.63
N THR A 105 1.29 -0.69 0.64
CA THR A 105 0.84 -0.85 -0.73
C THR A 105 1.99 -0.62 -1.71
N ARG A 106 2.06 -1.43 -2.75
CA ARG A 106 2.97 -1.26 -3.89
C ARG A 106 2.50 -0.08 -4.77
N PHE A 107 2.50 1.11 -4.17
CA PHE A 107 1.99 2.33 -4.79
C PHE A 107 2.72 2.71 -6.10
N PRO A 108 4.05 2.51 -6.24
CA PRO A 108 4.76 2.78 -7.49
C PRO A 108 4.19 2.02 -8.68
N GLU A 109 3.89 0.74 -8.52
CA GLU A 109 3.30 -0.12 -9.57
C GLU A 109 1.88 0.34 -9.92
N TYR A 110 1.10 0.77 -8.94
CA TYR A 110 -0.27 1.28 -9.19
C TYR A 110 -0.27 2.62 -9.92
N VAL A 111 0.67 3.50 -9.62
CA VAL A 111 0.80 4.80 -10.27
C VAL A 111 1.29 4.65 -11.70
N SER A 112 2.35 3.86 -11.92
CA SER A 112 2.94 3.68 -13.26
C SER A 112 2.01 2.91 -14.21
N ALA A 113 1.16 2.02 -13.69
CA ALA A 113 0.14 1.33 -14.50
C ALA A 113 -0.97 2.27 -15.04
N ARG A 114 -1.13 3.47 -14.47
CA ARG A 114 -2.20 4.42 -14.81
C ARG A 114 -1.73 5.76 -15.35
N LEU A 115 -0.54 6.17 -14.95
CA LEU A 115 0.04 7.45 -15.33
C LEU A 115 1.41 7.22 -15.98
N PRO A 116 1.83 8.04 -16.94
CA PRO A 116 3.15 7.90 -17.58
C PRO A 116 4.29 8.38 -16.65
N ILE A 117 4.30 7.87 -15.42
CA ILE A 117 5.32 8.17 -14.40
C ILE A 117 6.18 6.92 -14.21
N PRO A 118 7.50 6.99 -14.41
CA PRO A 118 8.39 5.87 -14.19
C PRO A 118 8.33 5.38 -12.73
N GLU A 119 8.23 4.08 -12.51
CA GLU A 119 8.24 3.46 -11.17
C GLU A 119 9.45 3.91 -10.34
N SER A 120 10.61 4.06 -11.00
CA SER A 120 11.85 4.49 -10.35
C SER A 120 11.74 5.84 -9.63
N TRP A 121 10.92 6.76 -10.15
CA TRP A 121 10.65 8.06 -9.50
C TRP A 121 9.76 7.90 -8.29
N CYS A 122 8.73 7.07 -8.40
CA CYS A 122 7.84 6.75 -7.30
C CYS A 122 8.61 6.05 -6.17
N TYR A 123 9.46 5.08 -6.50
CA TYR A 123 10.36 4.44 -5.52
C TYR A 123 11.39 5.41 -4.91
N ALA A 124 11.92 6.34 -5.68
CA ALA A 124 12.83 7.36 -5.14
C ALA A 124 12.13 8.27 -4.12
N PHE A 125 10.88 8.66 -4.39
CA PHE A 125 10.05 9.42 -3.47
C PHE A 125 9.75 8.62 -2.18
N GLN A 126 9.25 7.40 -2.30
CA GLN A 126 8.93 6.55 -1.14
C GLN A 126 10.18 6.23 -0.32
N ARG A 127 11.31 5.91 -0.98
CA ARG A 127 12.58 5.69 -0.29
C ARG A 127 13.02 6.92 0.51
N GLN A 128 12.91 8.11 -0.06
CA GLN A 128 13.20 9.35 0.67
C GLN A 128 12.23 9.57 1.84
N PHE A 129 10.97 9.21 1.66
CA PHE A 129 9.94 9.32 2.69
C PHE A 129 10.27 8.40 3.87
N HIS A 130 10.38 7.11 3.63
CA HIS A 130 10.54 6.07 4.66
C HIS A 130 11.93 6.08 5.31
N ASN A 131 13.01 6.23 4.54
CA ASN A 131 14.37 6.27 5.09
C ASN A 131 14.65 7.52 5.93
N SER A 132 13.73 8.46 6.01
CA SER A 132 13.84 9.61 6.92
C SER A 132 13.30 9.33 8.33
N GLY A 133 12.60 8.22 8.51
CA GLY A 133 12.09 7.74 9.79
C GLY A 133 13.11 6.90 10.57
N ALA A 134 12.77 6.58 11.80
CA ALA A 134 13.54 5.71 12.68
C ALA A 134 13.37 4.22 12.34
N GLY A 135 12.20 3.83 11.80
CA GLY A 135 11.89 2.47 11.37
C GLY A 135 10.82 2.45 10.29
N LEU A 136 10.91 1.49 9.38
CA LEU A 136 9.92 1.19 8.34
C LEU A 136 9.31 -0.19 8.60
N PHE A 137 8.01 -0.26 8.84
CA PHE A 137 7.32 -1.51 9.08
C PHE A 137 6.89 -2.15 7.76
N VAL A 138 7.24 -3.42 7.60
CA VAL A 138 6.97 -4.23 6.41
C VAL A 138 6.25 -5.52 6.80
N ALA A 139 5.30 -5.97 5.98
CA ALA A 139 4.42 -7.05 6.36
C ALA A 139 5.05 -8.44 6.17
N THR A 140 5.86 -8.63 5.12
CA THR A 140 6.36 -9.95 4.71
C THR A 140 7.86 -9.93 4.39
N GLN A 141 8.50 -11.11 4.38
CA GLN A 141 9.90 -11.25 4.04
C GLN A 141 10.17 -10.86 2.58
N SER A 142 9.33 -11.32 1.67
CA SER A 142 9.46 -10.99 0.24
C SER A 142 9.39 -9.48 -0.02
N VAL A 143 8.52 -8.76 0.71
CA VAL A 143 8.45 -7.28 0.62
C VAL A 143 9.70 -6.63 1.19
N GLU A 144 10.23 -7.15 2.30
CA GLU A 144 11.46 -6.65 2.91
C GLU A 144 12.65 -6.79 1.94
N ASP A 145 12.81 -7.96 1.33
CA ASP A 145 13.91 -8.24 0.40
C ASP A 145 13.82 -7.35 -0.85
N ASP A 146 12.64 -7.24 -1.45
CA ASP A 146 12.39 -6.36 -2.61
C ASP A 146 12.68 -4.88 -2.29
N LEU A 147 12.24 -4.38 -1.15
CA LEU A 147 12.51 -3.02 -0.73
C LEU A 147 13.99 -2.79 -0.39
N LYS A 148 14.68 -3.80 0.15
CA LYS A 148 16.10 -3.75 0.43
C LYS A 148 16.93 -3.58 -0.84
N GLU A 149 16.61 -4.34 -1.89
CA GLU A 149 17.21 -4.18 -3.22
C GLU A 149 16.99 -2.78 -3.79
N LYS A 150 15.81 -2.19 -3.54
CA LYS A 150 15.47 -0.81 -3.94
C LYS A 150 16.07 0.27 -3.02
N GLY A 151 16.90 -0.11 -2.03
CA GLY A 151 17.64 0.80 -1.15
C GLY A 151 16.83 1.40 0.00
N PHE A 152 15.75 0.75 0.41
CA PHE A 152 15.08 1.06 1.67
C PHE A 152 15.91 0.52 2.85
N ALA A 153 15.77 1.13 4.01
CA ALA A 153 16.56 0.82 5.19
C ALA A 153 15.71 0.83 6.47
N ARG A 154 16.29 0.26 7.56
CA ARG A 154 15.66 0.20 8.89
C ARG A 154 14.30 -0.48 8.87
N MET A 155 14.16 -1.51 8.05
CA MET A 155 12.94 -2.31 7.98
C MET A 155 12.77 -3.16 9.24
N MET A 156 11.52 -3.27 9.69
CA MET A 156 11.11 -4.00 10.88
C MET A 156 9.86 -4.82 10.50
N ARG A 157 9.88 -6.10 10.78
CA ARG A 157 8.77 -7.00 10.44
C ARG A 157 7.57 -6.69 11.34
N TRP A 158 6.42 -6.56 10.70
CA TRP A 158 5.14 -6.37 11.37
C TRP A 158 4.06 -7.15 10.65
N SER A 159 3.75 -8.33 11.16
CA SER A 159 2.73 -9.23 10.64
C SER A 159 1.31 -8.65 10.80
N ARG A 160 0.35 -9.37 10.29
CA ARG A 160 -1.08 -9.09 10.46
C ARG A 160 -1.71 -10.23 11.24
N GLY A 161 -2.90 -9.99 11.74
CA GLY A 161 -3.71 -11.00 12.39
C GLY A 161 -5.02 -11.24 11.64
N VAL A 162 -5.75 -12.22 12.12
CA VAL A 162 -7.12 -12.52 11.71
C VAL A 162 -8.01 -12.64 12.95
N ASP A 163 -9.29 -12.30 12.81
CA ASP A 163 -10.28 -12.48 13.85
C ASP A 163 -10.76 -13.95 13.86
N LEU A 164 -10.17 -14.73 14.74
CA LEU A 164 -10.42 -16.17 14.84
C LEU A 164 -11.78 -16.53 15.46
N GLU A 165 -12.46 -15.57 16.09
CA GLU A 165 -13.82 -15.75 16.61
C GLU A 165 -14.85 -15.54 15.52
N LEU A 166 -14.67 -14.49 14.71
CA LEU A 166 -15.50 -14.19 13.57
C LEU A 166 -15.29 -15.19 12.43
N TYR A 167 -14.03 -15.36 11.98
CA TYR A 167 -13.66 -16.27 10.91
C TYR A 167 -13.30 -17.64 11.51
N ARG A 168 -14.22 -18.58 11.33
CA ARG A 168 -14.09 -19.96 11.83
C ARG A 168 -14.84 -20.92 10.94
N PRO A 169 -14.51 -22.20 10.95
CA PRO A 169 -15.29 -23.23 10.28
C PRO A 169 -16.76 -23.20 10.75
N ARG A 170 -17.69 -23.36 9.83
CA ARG A 170 -19.13 -23.37 10.07
C ARG A 170 -19.78 -24.43 9.19
N ASP A 171 -20.84 -25.04 9.69
CA ASP A 171 -21.66 -25.93 8.90
C ASP A 171 -22.71 -25.14 8.10
N VAL A 172 -22.26 -24.50 7.01
CA VAL A 172 -23.08 -23.67 6.12
C VAL A 172 -22.73 -23.93 4.67
N ARG A 173 -23.74 -23.93 3.79
CA ARG A 173 -23.62 -24.14 2.34
C ARG A 173 -24.46 -23.12 1.59
N LEU A 174 -24.02 -21.83 1.58
CA LEU A 174 -24.80 -20.73 0.98
C LEU A 174 -24.91 -20.82 -0.55
N PHE A 175 -23.99 -21.52 -1.18
CA PHE A 175 -23.83 -21.48 -2.65
C PHE A 175 -24.17 -22.79 -3.35
N GLY A 176 -24.81 -23.74 -2.65
CA GLY A 176 -25.20 -25.07 -3.17
C GLY A 176 -24.22 -26.17 -2.81
N ASP A 177 -24.47 -27.39 -3.34
CA ASP A 177 -23.74 -28.60 -2.97
C ASP A 177 -22.50 -28.88 -3.83
N GLU A 178 -22.40 -28.20 -4.97
CA GLU A 178 -21.22 -28.28 -5.86
C GLU A 178 -19.98 -27.68 -5.18
N PRO A 179 -18.77 -28.09 -5.59
CA PRO A 179 -17.54 -27.43 -5.12
C PRO A 179 -17.58 -25.92 -5.39
N VAL A 180 -17.25 -25.12 -4.38
CA VAL A 180 -17.30 -23.67 -4.42
C VAL A 180 -15.90 -23.08 -4.44
N PHE A 181 -15.57 -22.38 -5.53
CA PHE A 181 -14.36 -21.59 -5.68
C PHE A 181 -14.68 -20.13 -5.43
N LEU A 182 -14.10 -19.58 -4.36
CA LEU A 182 -14.42 -18.24 -3.84
C LEU A 182 -13.31 -17.23 -4.12
N TYR A 183 -13.70 -16.06 -4.59
CA TYR A 183 -12.89 -14.85 -4.56
C TYR A 183 -13.53 -13.83 -3.63
N VAL A 184 -12.74 -13.20 -2.78
CA VAL A 184 -13.16 -12.07 -1.94
C VAL A 184 -12.20 -10.90 -2.13
N GLY A 185 -12.75 -9.73 -2.46
CA GLY A 185 -11.94 -8.53 -2.60
C GLY A 185 -12.53 -7.48 -3.52
N ARG A 186 -11.75 -6.41 -3.72
CA ARG A 186 -12.11 -5.36 -4.66
C ARG A 186 -12.08 -5.87 -6.10
N ILE A 187 -13.12 -5.55 -6.86
CA ILE A 187 -13.25 -5.93 -8.27
C ILE A 187 -12.62 -4.84 -9.14
N SER A 188 -11.31 -4.95 -9.35
CA SER A 188 -10.48 -3.96 -10.03
C SER A 188 -9.30 -4.60 -10.77
N VAL A 189 -8.71 -3.85 -11.72
CA VAL A 189 -7.64 -4.36 -12.60
C VAL A 189 -6.43 -4.88 -11.81
N GLU A 190 -6.02 -4.18 -10.76
CA GLU A 190 -4.88 -4.56 -9.93
C GLU A 190 -5.06 -5.88 -9.17
N LYS A 191 -6.32 -6.31 -8.98
CA LYS A 191 -6.63 -7.59 -8.33
C LYS A 191 -6.68 -8.77 -9.31
N ASN A 192 -6.49 -8.51 -10.60
CA ASN A 192 -6.37 -9.55 -11.63
C ASN A 192 -7.51 -10.60 -11.62
N ILE A 193 -8.73 -10.15 -11.24
CA ILE A 193 -9.87 -11.07 -11.04
C ILE A 193 -10.21 -11.87 -12.29
N LYS A 194 -9.94 -11.35 -13.49
CA LYS A 194 -10.18 -12.07 -14.75
C LYS A 194 -9.44 -13.40 -14.80
N ALA A 195 -8.22 -13.48 -14.25
CA ALA A 195 -7.49 -14.74 -14.17
C ALA A 195 -8.23 -15.82 -13.35
N PHE A 196 -9.06 -15.45 -12.38
CA PHE A 196 -9.95 -16.39 -11.70
C PHE A 196 -11.20 -16.70 -12.51
N LEU A 197 -11.79 -15.69 -13.15
CA LEU A 197 -13.04 -15.87 -13.90
C LEU A 197 -12.85 -16.75 -15.14
N ASP A 198 -11.67 -16.71 -15.76
CA ASP A 198 -11.31 -17.47 -16.95
C ASP A 198 -10.94 -18.95 -16.65
N LEU A 199 -10.79 -19.35 -15.37
CA LEU A 199 -10.47 -20.73 -15.01
C LEU A 199 -11.61 -21.69 -15.37
N GLU A 200 -11.25 -22.88 -15.84
CA GLU A 200 -12.19 -24.00 -16.03
C GLU A 200 -12.15 -24.88 -14.76
N LEU A 201 -13.19 -24.76 -13.92
CA LEU A 201 -13.26 -25.42 -12.62
C LEU A 201 -14.51 -26.29 -12.49
N PRO A 202 -14.42 -27.46 -11.82
CA PRO A 202 -15.54 -28.39 -11.66
C PRO A 202 -16.49 -27.95 -10.55
N GLY A 203 -17.17 -26.81 -10.70
CA GLY A 203 -18.05 -26.29 -9.67
C GLY A 203 -18.35 -24.81 -9.85
N ARG A 204 -18.85 -24.18 -8.81
CA ARG A 204 -19.36 -22.83 -8.84
C ARG A 204 -18.28 -21.80 -8.52
N LYS A 205 -18.11 -20.80 -9.39
CA LYS A 205 -17.32 -19.61 -9.10
C LYS A 205 -18.16 -18.55 -8.40
N VAL A 206 -17.70 -18.09 -7.23
CA VAL A 206 -18.37 -17.08 -6.41
C VAL A 206 -17.44 -15.88 -6.19
N VAL A 207 -17.96 -14.68 -6.41
CA VAL A 207 -17.25 -13.43 -6.23
C VAL A 207 -17.96 -12.59 -5.18
N VAL A 208 -17.28 -12.33 -4.07
CA VAL A 208 -17.73 -11.43 -3.00
C VAL A 208 -16.92 -10.14 -3.07
N GLY A 209 -17.59 -9.01 -3.27
CA GLY A 209 -16.97 -7.71 -3.30
C GLY A 209 -17.62 -6.74 -4.28
N GLY A 210 -17.04 -5.55 -4.33
CA GLY A 210 -17.46 -4.47 -5.21
C GLY A 210 -16.25 -3.80 -5.86
N GLY A 211 -16.50 -2.97 -6.86
CA GLY A 211 -15.44 -2.24 -7.51
C GLY A 211 -15.81 -1.77 -8.93
N PRO A 212 -14.91 -1.01 -9.57
CA PRO A 212 -15.22 -0.35 -10.84
C PRO A 212 -15.52 -1.32 -11.99
N GLN A 213 -15.01 -2.56 -11.95
CA GLN A 213 -15.20 -3.54 -13.00
C GLN A 213 -16.43 -4.45 -12.78
N LEU A 214 -17.16 -4.34 -11.67
CA LEU A 214 -18.23 -5.26 -11.30
C LEU A 214 -19.29 -5.42 -12.39
N ASN A 215 -19.83 -4.31 -12.90
CA ASN A 215 -20.95 -4.35 -13.86
C ASN A 215 -20.52 -4.92 -15.23
N ASP A 216 -19.29 -4.67 -15.65
CA ASP A 216 -18.75 -5.19 -16.90
C ASP A 216 -18.48 -6.67 -16.80
N LEU A 217 -17.89 -7.13 -15.69
CA LEU A 217 -17.60 -8.55 -15.48
C LEU A 217 -18.87 -9.38 -15.27
N LYS A 218 -19.90 -8.85 -14.60
CA LYS A 218 -21.20 -9.53 -14.52
C LYS A 218 -21.82 -9.82 -15.89
N ARG A 219 -21.63 -8.90 -16.85
CA ARG A 219 -22.14 -9.11 -18.22
C ARG A 219 -21.30 -10.10 -19.01
N GLN A 220 -19.98 -10.11 -18.78
CA GLN A 220 -19.04 -11.00 -19.48
C GLN A 220 -19.08 -12.44 -18.96
N TYR A 221 -19.40 -12.64 -17.68
CA TYR A 221 -19.38 -13.93 -16.99
C TYR A 221 -20.74 -14.21 -16.32
N PRO A 222 -21.81 -14.49 -17.09
CA PRO A 222 -23.17 -14.65 -16.56
C PRO A 222 -23.32 -15.87 -15.63
N ASP A 223 -22.47 -16.90 -15.78
CA ASP A 223 -22.51 -18.15 -15.00
C ASP A 223 -21.78 -17.98 -13.63
N VAL A 224 -21.10 -16.86 -13.39
CA VAL A 224 -20.42 -16.58 -12.13
C VAL A 224 -21.36 -15.86 -11.15
N LEU A 225 -21.41 -16.34 -9.91
CA LEU A 225 -22.23 -15.71 -8.87
C LEU A 225 -21.50 -14.50 -8.25
N PHE A 226 -21.93 -13.29 -8.58
CA PHE A 226 -21.47 -12.05 -7.95
C PHE A 226 -22.46 -11.63 -6.86
N THR A 227 -22.07 -11.76 -5.59
CA THR A 227 -22.94 -11.46 -4.43
C THR A 227 -22.98 -9.98 -4.05
N GLY A 228 -22.02 -9.18 -4.53
CA GLY A 228 -21.73 -7.84 -4.00
C GLY A 228 -20.87 -7.89 -2.74
N PRO A 229 -20.59 -6.72 -2.12
CA PRO A 229 -19.81 -6.65 -0.90
C PRO A 229 -20.54 -7.28 0.28
N LYS A 230 -19.78 -7.95 1.17
CA LYS A 230 -20.26 -8.52 2.43
C LYS A 230 -19.28 -8.14 3.55
N GLU A 231 -19.79 -8.07 4.78
CA GLU A 231 -19.01 -7.76 5.98
C GLU A 231 -19.47 -8.60 7.18
N GLY A 232 -18.64 -8.65 8.20
CA GLY A 232 -18.97 -9.34 9.46
C GLY A 232 -19.35 -10.81 9.25
N GLU A 233 -20.42 -11.23 9.91
CA GLU A 233 -20.94 -12.61 9.87
C GLU A 233 -21.27 -13.08 8.45
N ALA A 234 -21.91 -12.25 7.64
CA ALA A 234 -22.26 -12.61 6.26
C ALA A 234 -21.04 -12.85 5.37
N LEU A 235 -19.90 -12.20 5.66
CA LEU A 235 -18.63 -12.47 4.99
C LEU A 235 -17.99 -13.77 5.51
N ALA A 236 -18.01 -13.98 6.82
CA ALA A 236 -17.48 -15.21 7.43
C ALA A 236 -18.24 -16.47 6.96
N GLU A 237 -19.56 -16.38 6.84
CA GLU A 237 -20.39 -17.46 6.26
C GLU A 237 -20.07 -17.72 4.80
N ALA A 238 -19.81 -16.66 4.02
CA ALA A 238 -19.40 -16.82 2.61
C ALA A 238 -18.06 -17.54 2.49
N TYR A 239 -17.07 -17.24 3.33
CA TYR A 239 -15.83 -18.01 3.38
C TYR A 239 -16.08 -19.46 3.82
N ALA A 240 -16.78 -19.68 4.92
CA ALA A 240 -17.02 -21.03 5.45
C ALA A 240 -17.77 -21.95 4.46
N SER A 241 -18.58 -21.33 3.56
CA SER A 241 -19.33 -22.04 2.49
C SER A 241 -18.48 -22.38 1.27
N ALA A 242 -17.21 -22.00 1.21
CA ALA A 242 -16.30 -22.28 0.11
C ALA A 242 -15.47 -23.55 0.36
N ASP A 243 -15.04 -24.19 -0.73
CA ASP A 243 -14.14 -25.33 -0.71
C ASP A 243 -12.71 -24.91 -1.04
N VAL A 244 -12.52 -23.91 -1.92
CA VAL A 244 -11.22 -23.30 -2.24
C VAL A 244 -11.35 -21.79 -2.31
N PHE A 245 -10.44 -21.09 -1.67
CA PHE A 245 -10.27 -19.64 -1.86
C PHE A 245 -9.24 -19.39 -2.96
N VAL A 246 -9.62 -18.72 -4.03
CA VAL A 246 -8.72 -18.40 -5.16
C VAL A 246 -8.26 -16.95 -5.08
N PHE A 247 -6.95 -16.76 -5.00
CA PHE A 247 -6.31 -15.46 -4.87
C PHE A 247 -5.49 -15.12 -6.13
N PRO A 248 -6.09 -14.46 -7.14
CA PRO A 248 -5.44 -14.19 -8.43
C PRO A 248 -4.56 -12.93 -8.44
N SER A 249 -4.48 -12.19 -7.34
CA SER A 249 -3.75 -10.92 -7.28
C SER A 249 -2.24 -11.11 -7.46
N LEU A 250 -1.60 -10.15 -8.17
CA LEU A 250 -0.16 -10.16 -8.44
C LEU A 250 0.63 -9.11 -7.62
N THR A 251 -0.04 -8.24 -6.88
CA THR A 251 0.57 -7.03 -6.30
C THR A 251 0.32 -6.80 -4.82
N ASP A 252 -0.30 -7.75 -4.12
CA ASP A 252 -0.57 -7.62 -2.68
C ASP A 252 0.72 -7.76 -1.84
N THR A 253 0.79 -6.97 -0.77
CA THR A 253 1.92 -7.01 0.16
C THR A 253 1.76 -8.05 1.26
N PHE A 254 0.52 -8.46 1.57
CA PHE A 254 0.21 -9.47 2.58
C PHE A 254 -1.03 -10.30 2.19
N GLY A 255 -2.21 -9.67 2.04
CA GLY A 255 -3.46 -10.33 1.73
C GLY A 255 -4.20 -10.83 2.98
N LEU A 256 -4.85 -9.94 3.74
CA LEU A 256 -5.67 -10.32 4.92
C LEU A 256 -6.72 -11.38 4.58
N VAL A 257 -7.28 -11.33 3.39
CA VAL A 257 -8.28 -12.28 2.88
C VAL A 257 -7.77 -13.72 2.83
N LEU A 258 -6.44 -13.93 2.72
CA LEU A 258 -5.83 -15.26 2.82
C LEU A 258 -6.04 -15.84 4.21
N LEU A 259 -5.76 -15.03 5.25
CA LEU A 259 -5.94 -15.45 6.64
C LEU A 259 -7.42 -15.64 6.99
N GLU A 260 -8.32 -14.81 6.44
CA GLU A 260 -9.76 -14.94 6.62
C GLU A 260 -10.28 -16.28 6.06
N ALA A 261 -9.82 -16.66 4.86
CA ALA A 261 -10.14 -17.95 4.26
C ALA A 261 -9.59 -19.12 5.08
N LEU A 262 -8.29 -19.09 5.39
CA LEU A 262 -7.64 -20.13 6.19
C LEU A 262 -8.30 -20.27 7.58
N ALA A 263 -8.66 -19.16 8.21
CA ALA A 263 -9.34 -19.17 9.50
C ALA A 263 -10.73 -19.83 9.44
N CYS A 264 -11.40 -19.78 8.29
CA CYS A 264 -12.64 -20.53 8.03
C CYS A 264 -12.40 -21.99 7.62
N GLY A 265 -11.14 -22.48 7.65
CA GLY A 265 -10.79 -23.81 7.19
C GLY A 265 -10.88 -23.97 5.68
N VAL A 266 -10.59 -22.91 4.90
CA VAL A 266 -10.67 -22.94 3.44
C VAL A 266 -9.26 -22.86 2.86
N PRO A 267 -8.79 -23.93 2.19
CA PRO A 267 -7.50 -23.95 1.51
C PRO A 267 -7.40 -22.88 0.42
N VAL A 268 -6.20 -22.39 0.17
CA VAL A 268 -5.96 -21.27 -0.73
C VAL A 268 -5.21 -21.71 -1.99
N ALA A 269 -5.63 -21.21 -3.14
CA ALA A 269 -4.89 -21.29 -4.40
C ALA A 269 -4.41 -19.88 -4.82
N ALA A 270 -3.12 -19.73 -5.11
CA ALA A 270 -2.56 -18.40 -5.39
C ALA A 270 -1.36 -18.44 -6.34
N TYR A 271 -1.09 -17.30 -6.99
CA TYR A 271 0.18 -17.09 -7.71
C TYR A 271 1.38 -16.96 -6.74
N PRO A 272 2.61 -17.31 -7.20
CA PRO A 272 3.83 -17.27 -6.39
C PRO A 272 4.39 -15.84 -6.22
N VAL A 273 3.60 -14.94 -5.68
CA VAL A 273 3.95 -13.54 -5.42
C VAL A 273 4.08 -13.25 -3.92
N SER A 274 4.61 -12.08 -3.57
CA SER A 274 4.63 -11.64 -2.16
C SER A 274 3.21 -11.60 -1.58
N GLY A 275 3.09 -11.87 -0.30
CA GLY A 275 1.81 -12.18 0.36
C GLY A 275 1.58 -13.67 0.36
N PRO A 276 1.06 -14.30 -0.69
CA PRO A 276 0.87 -15.76 -0.72
C PRO A 276 2.12 -16.57 -0.36
N LYS A 277 3.29 -16.28 -0.94
CA LYS A 277 4.55 -16.99 -0.60
C LYS A 277 4.93 -16.91 0.87
N ASP A 278 4.63 -15.78 1.50
CA ASP A 278 5.03 -15.53 2.89
C ASP A 278 3.95 -15.94 3.89
N VAL A 279 2.70 -16.03 3.47
CA VAL A 279 1.57 -16.45 4.31
C VAL A 279 1.32 -17.94 4.21
N LEU A 280 1.35 -18.51 3.00
CA LEU A 280 1.11 -19.95 2.76
C LEU A 280 2.44 -20.73 2.84
N THR A 281 3.03 -20.75 4.02
CA THR A 281 4.34 -21.39 4.25
C THR A 281 4.24 -22.89 4.46
N ASP A 282 3.06 -23.41 4.77
CA ASP A 282 2.76 -24.83 4.88
C ASP A 282 1.97 -25.27 3.62
N PRO A 283 2.49 -26.24 2.84
CA PRO A 283 1.79 -26.74 1.66
C PRO A 283 0.45 -27.45 1.98
N ALA A 284 0.21 -27.80 3.25
CA ALA A 284 -1.07 -28.35 3.67
C ALA A 284 -2.22 -27.32 3.74
N CYS A 285 -1.88 -26.02 3.82
CA CYS A 285 -2.90 -24.96 3.92
C CYS A 285 -3.24 -24.29 2.58
N GLY A 286 -2.45 -24.54 1.52
CA GLY A 286 -2.71 -23.93 0.22
C GLY A 286 -1.66 -24.27 -0.83
N VAL A 287 -2.01 -24.03 -2.08
CA VAL A 287 -1.17 -24.30 -3.26
C VAL A 287 -0.73 -22.96 -3.89
N VAL A 288 0.56 -22.76 -4.00
CA VAL A 288 1.17 -21.57 -4.62
C VAL A 288 1.88 -22.00 -5.91
N GLY A 289 1.38 -21.58 -7.06
CA GLY A 289 1.92 -22.00 -8.35
C GLY A 289 1.70 -20.99 -9.48
N PRO A 290 2.48 -21.09 -10.58
CA PRO A 290 2.32 -20.22 -11.75
C PRO A 290 1.04 -20.55 -12.55
N ASP A 291 0.54 -21.77 -12.46
CA ASP A 291 -0.72 -22.19 -13.03
C ASP A 291 -1.81 -22.15 -11.94
N LEU A 292 -2.65 -21.12 -12.00
CA LEU A 292 -3.68 -20.90 -10.99
C LEU A 292 -4.80 -21.95 -11.07
N GLN A 293 -5.06 -22.51 -12.26
CA GLN A 293 -6.05 -23.57 -12.43
C GLN A 293 -5.59 -24.87 -11.77
N ALA A 294 -4.37 -25.30 -12.06
CA ALA A 294 -3.78 -26.45 -11.41
C ALA A 294 -3.71 -26.27 -9.89
N ALA A 295 -3.34 -25.08 -9.42
CA ALA A 295 -3.33 -24.77 -8.00
C ALA A 295 -4.72 -24.86 -7.37
N ALA A 296 -5.76 -24.34 -8.03
CA ALA A 296 -7.13 -24.39 -7.53
C ALA A 296 -7.69 -25.82 -7.46
N LEU A 297 -7.37 -26.65 -8.46
CA LEU A 297 -7.76 -28.06 -8.48
C LEU A 297 -7.06 -28.86 -7.38
N GLN A 298 -5.76 -28.67 -7.19
CA GLN A 298 -5.00 -29.32 -6.11
C GLN A 298 -5.47 -28.88 -4.72
N ALA A 299 -5.87 -27.63 -4.57
CA ALA A 299 -6.36 -27.11 -3.29
C ALA A 299 -7.67 -27.75 -2.82
N LEU A 300 -8.47 -28.33 -3.73
CA LEU A 300 -9.70 -29.07 -3.39
C LEU A 300 -9.40 -30.33 -2.52
N ASP A 301 -8.23 -30.92 -2.69
CA ASP A 301 -7.85 -32.17 -2.01
C ASP A 301 -7.16 -31.90 -0.66
N LEU A 302 -6.95 -30.61 -0.28
CA LEU A 302 -6.28 -30.24 0.96
C LEU A 302 -7.20 -30.32 2.18
N ASP A 303 -6.61 -30.60 3.33
CA ASP A 303 -7.31 -30.70 4.59
C ASP A 303 -7.72 -29.31 5.12
N ARG A 304 -9.00 -29.14 5.39
CA ARG A 304 -9.59 -27.93 5.96
C ARG A 304 -9.09 -27.62 7.38
N GLU A 305 -8.76 -28.68 8.16
CA GLU A 305 -8.22 -28.51 9.51
C GLU A 305 -6.80 -27.96 9.46
N ALA A 306 -5.94 -28.45 8.56
CA ALA A 306 -4.60 -27.90 8.35
C ALA A 306 -4.63 -26.42 7.94
N ALA A 307 -5.59 -26.01 7.12
CA ALA A 307 -5.79 -24.60 6.78
C ALA A 307 -6.15 -23.77 8.02
N ARG A 308 -7.04 -24.27 8.86
CA ARG A 308 -7.42 -23.62 10.13
C ARG A 308 -6.26 -23.52 11.09
N GLU A 309 -5.51 -24.60 11.32
CA GLU A 309 -4.34 -24.62 12.21
C GLU A 309 -3.28 -23.61 11.80
N HIS A 310 -3.05 -23.47 10.49
CA HIS A 310 -2.13 -22.47 9.98
C HIS A 310 -2.57 -21.02 10.31
N ALA A 311 -3.87 -20.72 10.22
CA ALA A 311 -4.39 -19.41 10.56
C ALA A 311 -4.23 -19.06 12.06
N LEU A 312 -4.19 -20.05 12.96
CA LEU A 312 -3.99 -19.84 14.40
C LEU A 312 -2.64 -19.19 14.73
N LEU A 313 -1.66 -19.27 13.83
CA LEU A 313 -0.35 -18.63 13.99
C LEU A 313 -0.43 -17.09 13.85
N TYR A 314 -1.55 -16.55 13.34
CA TYR A 314 -1.73 -15.14 13.00
C TYR A 314 -2.80 -14.49 13.89
N SER A 315 -2.43 -14.11 15.11
CA SER A 315 -3.33 -13.39 16.01
C SER A 315 -3.13 -11.87 15.93
N TRP A 316 -4.20 -11.11 16.13
CA TRP A 316 -4.11 -9.64 16.25
C TRP A 316 -3.34 -9.20 17.50
N GLU A 317 -3.39 -10.00 18.55
CA GLU A 317 -2.65 -9.80 19.79
C GLU A 317 -1.14 -9.82 19.55
N ASN A 318 -0.64 -10.85 18.83
CA ASN A 318 0.76 -10.93 18.42
C ASN A 318 1.15 -9.77 17.48
N SER A 319 0.28 -9.41 16.55
CA SER A 319 0.51 -8.28 15.65
C SER A 319 0.62 -6.96 16.41
N ALA A 320 -0.24 -6.73 17.41
CA ALA A 320 -0.20 -5.55 18.26
C ALA A 320 1.07 -5.50 19.11
N GLN A 321 1.50 -6.63 19.67
CA GLN A 321 2.75 -6.72 20.43
C GLN A 321 3.96 -6.37 19.55
N GLN A 322 4.04 -6.95 18.34
CA GLN A 322 5.10 -6.62 17.36
C GLN A 322 5.10 -5.13 17.01
N PHE A 323 3.92 -4.52 16.87
CA PHE A 323 3.81 -3.09 16.59
C PHE A 323 4.41 -2.25 17.71
N VAL A 324 4.08 -2.54 18.96
CA VAL A 324 4.62 -1.87 20.15
C VAL A 324 6.14 -2.02 20.24
N ASP A 325 6.63 -3.25 20.11
CA ASP A 325 8.06 -3.55 20.20
C ASP A 325 8.85 -2.83 19.11
N ASN A 326 8.33 -2.78 17.91
CA ASN A 326 8.92 -2.06 16.79
C ASN A 326 8.95 -0.55 17.02
N VAL A 327 7.85 0.03 17.54
CA VAL A 327 7.79 1.47 17.87
C VAL A 327 8.83 1.83 18.92
N LEU A 328 8.94 1.03 19.99
CA LEU A 328 9.92 1.22 21.06
C LEU A 328 11.35 1.07 20.56
N SER A 329 11.63 0.01 19.81
CA SER A 329 12.96 -0.25 19.24
C SER A 329 13.39 0.86 18.28
N ALA A 330 12.50 1.31 17.39
CA ALA A 330 12.78 2.40 16.46
C ALA A 330 13.03 3.74 17.19
N HIS A 331 12.30 4.02 18.28
CA HIS A 331 12.50 5.23 19.07
C HIS A 331 13.89 5.27 19.68
N ASN A 332 14.38 4.15 20.21
CA ASN A 332 15.73 4.03 20.75
C ASN A 332 16.83 4.19 19.71
N LEU A 333 16.59 3.77 18.45
CA LEU A 333 17.51 3.97 17.33
C LEU A 333 17.59 5.44 16.89
N GLY A 334 16.54 6.22 17.11
CA GLY A 334 16.44 7.61 16.71
C GLY A 334 16.42 7.84 15.18
N LEU A 335 16.36 9.12 14.77
CA LEU A 335 16.37 9.49 13.37
C LEU A 335 17.75 9.22 12.74
N PRO A 336 17.79 8.83 11.44
CA PRO A 336 19.04 8.70 10.72
C PRO A 336 19.76 10.05 10.63
N GLU A 337 21.08 10.02 10.80
CA GLU A 337 21.90 11.21 10.60
C GLU A 337 21.71 11.73 9.16
N ARG A 338 21.51 13.03 9.01
CA ARG A 338 21.51 13.65 7.69
C ARG A 338 22.90 13.45 7.07
N ARG A 339 23.02 12.56 6.08
CA ARG A 339 24.17 12.64 5.17
C ARG A 339 24.18 14.06 4.62
N ARG A 340 25.13 14.89 5.06
CA ARG A 340 25.43 16.16 4.41
C ARG A 340 25.82 15.79 2.99
N LEU A 341 24.91 16.00 2.04
CA LEU A 341 25.31 16.13 0.65
C LEU A 341 26.25 17.32 0.62
N LEU A 342 27.55 17.04 0.72
CA LEU A 342 28.57 18.05 0.52
C LEU A 342 28.25 18.73 -0.83
N PRO A 343 28.14 20.06 -0.87
CA PRO A 343 27.86 20.76 -2.11
C PRO A 343 29.08 20.62 -3.01
N ARG A 344 29.10 19.62 -3.90
CA ARG A 344 30.10 19.44 -4.97
C ARG A 344 30.05 20.56 -6.03
N LEU A 345 29.45 21.73 -5.72
CA LEU A 345 29.26 22.83 -6.69
C LEU A 345 30.01 24.12 -6.37
N ARG A 346 30.92 24.14 -5.38
CA ARG A 346 31.78 25.33 -5.21
C ARG A 346 33.06 25.36 -6.06
N GLY A 347 33.46 24.23 -6.66
CA GLY A 347 34.70 24.15 -7.46
C GLY A 347 34.62 24.70 -8.90
N ARG A 348 33.42 24.79 -9.48
CA ARG A 348 33.28 25.25 -10.88
C ARG A 348 33.10 26.75 -11.10
N ARG A 349 32.68 27.51 -10.05
CA ARG A 349 32.54 28.96 -10.18
C ARG A 349 33.86 29.74 -9.95
N SER A 350 34.79 29.21 -9.18
CA SER A 350 36.11 29.85 -8.99
C SER A 350 37.02 29.66 -10.20
N ALA A 351 36.99 28.49 -10.84
CA ALA A 351 37.75 28.21 -12.07
C ALA A 351 37.28 29.05 -13.28
N ARG A 352 35.96 29.37 -13.34
CA ARG A 352 35.41 30.22 -14.41
C ARG A 352 35.68 31.70 -14.19
N LYS A 353 35.81 32.18 -12.94
CA LYS A 353 36.26 33.55 -12.63
C LYS A 353 37.76 33.75 -12.84
N ALA A 354 38.60 32.75 -12.57
CA ALA A 354 40.03 32.79 -12.84
C ALA A 354 40.33 32.76 -14.32
N LYS A 355 39.60 31.98 -15.16
CA LYS A 355 39.73 31.98 -16.63
C LYS A 355 39.24 33.28 -17.26
N LYS A 356 38.21 33.95 -16.73
CA LYS A 356 37.77 35.27 -17.22
C LYS A 356 38.73 36.41 -16.87
N LYS A 357 39.45 36.33 -15.74
CA LYS A 357 40.47 37.34 -15.37
C LYS A 357 41.74 37.21 -16.19
N LYS A 358 42.14 35.98 -16.64
CA LYS A 358 43.29 35.77 -17.53
C LYS A 358 42.98 36.15 -18.98
N ALA A 359 41.73 36.03 -19.45
CA ALA A 359 41.31 36.42 -20.79
C ALA A 359 41.15 37.94 -20.98
N ALA A 360 40.94 38.68 -19.88
CA ALA A 360 40.82 40.15 -19.90
C ALA A 360 42.17 40.90 -19.86
N GLN A 361 43.29 40.20 -19.65
CA GLN A 361 44.64 40.77 -19.63
C GLN A 361 45.43 40.55 -20.95
N VAL A 362 44.87 39.87 -21.95
CA VAL A 362 45.57 39.55 -23.24
C VAL A 362 44.79 40.05 -24.45
N GLY A 363 44.02 41.12 -24.36
CA GLY A 363 43.24 41.58 -25.52
C GLY A 363 42.88 43.06 -25.47
N GLY A 364 43.85 43.87 -25.50
CA GLY A 364 43.70 45.26 -25.97
C GLY A 364 43.80 45.29 -27.51
N THR A 365 42.93 46.12 -28.12
CA THR A 365 42.84 46.49 -29.55
C THR A 365 42.04 45.56 -30.48
N ARG A 366 40.81 45.91 -30.75
CA ARG A 366 40.20 46.35 -32.02
C ARG A 366 38.68 46.38 -31.91
N ALA A 367 38.16 47.56 -32.09
CA ALA A 367 36.73 47.82 -32.29
C ALA A 367 36.29 47.29 -33.67
N ALA A 368 35.17 46.58 -33.70
CA ALA A 368 34.31 46.48 -34.86
C ALA A 368 32.84 46.26 -34.36
N SER A 369 32.04 47.19 -34.73
CA SER A 369 30.59 47.26 -34.61
C SER A 369 29.89 46.08 -35.28
N PHE A 370 28.96 45.42 -34.57
CA PHE A 370 27.88 44.71 -35.22
C PHE A 370 26.61 44.81 -34.35
N SER A 371 25.56 45.14 -35.04
CA SER A 371 24.23 45.53 -34.67
C SER A 371 23.45 44.51 -33.87
N CYS A 372 22.60 45.06 -32.99
CA CYS A 372 21.50 44.48 -32.28
C CYS A 372 20.51 43.81 -33.26
N VAL A 373 20.20 42.52 -33.10
CA VAL A 373 19.00 41.88 -33.64
C VAL A 373 18.19 41.38 -32.47
N SER A 374 16.98 41.91 -32.32
CA SER A 374 15.98 41.66 -31.34
C SER A 374 15.47 40.22 -31.40
N LEU A 375 15.42 39.55 -30.24
CA LEU A 375 14.61 38.35 -30.02
C LEU A 375 13.15 38.78 -29.75
N GLY A 376 12.39 38.80 -30.79
CA GLY A 376 10.93 38.90 -30.75
C GLY A 376 10.44 38.14 -31.96
N ASP A 377 10.10 36.84 -31.78
CA ASP A 377 9.22 36.06 -32.64
C ASP A 377 9.42 34.57 -32.37
N ALA A 378 8.78 34.10 -31.31
CA ALA A 378 8.50 32.65 -31.09
C ALA A 378 7.39 32.48 -30.02
N LEU A 379 6.29 33.22 -30.19
CA LEU A 379 5.02 32.96 -29.48
C LEU A 379 3.88 33.20 -30.45
N GLY A 380 3.65 32.26 -31.33
CA GLY A 380 2.54 32.30 -32.27
C GLY A 380 2.44 31.00 -33.01
N ASP A 381 1.89 29.96 -32.35
CA ASP A 381 1.15 28.87 -32.98
C ASP A 381 0.76 27.82 -31.92
N LEU A 382 -0.26 28.14 -31.13
CA LEU A 382 -1.03 27.17 -30.34
C LEU A 382 -2.50 27.61 -30.23
N ALA A 383 -3.11 27.83 -31.39
CA ALA A 383 -4.53 28.09 -31.49
C ALA A 383 -5.10 27.50 -32.79
N SER A 384 -5.04 26.17 -32.94
CA SER A 384 -5.90 25.46 -33.91
C SER A 384 -5.82 23.93 -33.70
N THR A 385 -6.49 23.41 -32.69
CA THR A 385 -7.05 22.04 -32.72
C THR A 385 -8.17 21.95 -31.69
N ARG A 386 -9.23 22.70 -31.92
CA ARG A 386 -10.56 22.33 -31.45
C ARG A 386 -11.26 21.70 -32.66
N ARG A 387 -11.38 20.37 -32.64
CA ARG A 387 -12.40 19.53 -33.29
C ARG A 387 -11.95 18.07 -33.16
N TRP A 388 -12.68 17.36 -32.37
CA TRP A 388 -13.03 15.92 -32.42
C TRP A 388 -13.48 15.50 -31.01
N LEU A 389 -14.71 15.87 -30.71
CA LEU A 389 -15.55 15.19 -29.73
C LEU A 389 -16.96 15.24 -30.30
N GLY A 390 -17.42 14.10 -30.83
CA GLY A 390 -18.75 13.93 -31.35
C GLY A 390 -18.85 12.63 -32.15
N ALA A 391 -19.03 11.51 -31.44
CA ALA A 391 -19.85 10.35 -31.77
C ALA A 391 -19.67 9.31 -30.68
#